data_44a71de0a5004de12bbd531211452b8e
#
_entry.id   44a71de0a5004de12bbd531211452b8e
#
_cell.length_a   1.000
_cell.length_b   1.000
_cell.length_c   1.000
_cell.angle_alpha   90.00
_cell.angle_beta   90.00
_cell.angle_gamma   90.00
#
_symmetry.space_group_name_H-M   'P 1'
#
loop_
_entity.id
_entity.type
_entity.pdbx_description
1 polymer ?
#
loop_
_entity_poly.entity_id
_entity_poly.type
_entity_poly.pdbx_seq_one_letter_code
_entity_poly.pdbx_strand_id
1 'polypeptide(L)'
;MGSAFVFAKKEPIKNAYSMRFDLDWEVASGLPEKAMLVSLQGLANREEAQLYIIHPPDFQWEITEPLFDFYKRKHGVSYTEIKTVDAALERFKSSAKGYVVWDAEVGPSLNIAFTIAGLEDGVVVTEALIPIVQKHGLKPIDDLRGRYTGQSHAEIYSDAIKRYWHRCNRDKIMLMGGHRGRVMMPAMADWGIRERMFFHELSADPEEADELVLNRQLLEDLNVGATVFGWHPYGKDTEEQSTMLLSMYGIKMEGLHNLPNLSYNCQFDFTPGFRFTNNHQVAKDAVLIAEEKVYITFVQSDSVGIGVWTKPGRGKLPFAWQVTMNWTKFSPAALEYFHESATPNDYFIGGLSGPGYMYPNNIPKDRFPVLMEEAKQLMTVLDEHVMEIMDNSAADGNVGNADLFEETVDAYYEAFPDVLGFINGYGPARTRDLRDSRPMISYDYYIDPKRPRDEVTADLNELITLNSKRPYFLAVHVRESNDVNSLVTVVENLEGPVEVLALDRFLKLAASNKTYETRFRKEDDPVHFKGY
;
A
#
# COMPACT_ATOMS: atom_id res chain seq x y z
N MET A 1 -2.13 30.61 2.08
CA MET A 1 -2.87 30.26 3.32
C MET A 1 -3.26 28.82 3.18
N GLY A 2 -2.48 27.90 3.81
CA GLY A 2 -2.74 26.48 3.72
C GLY A 2 -4.08 26.14 4.40
N SER A 3 -4.97 25.55 3.64
CA SER A 3 -6.17 24.93 4.19
C SER A 3 -5.70 23.71 4.98
N ALA A 4 -5.67 23.83 6.31
CA ALA A 4 -5.50 22.67 7.17
C ALA A 4 -6.59 21.67 6.80
N PHE A 5 -6.21 20.40 6.57
CA PHE A 5 -7.16 19.30 6.42
C PHE A 5 -7.99 19.25 7.71
N VAL A 6 -9.15 19.84 7.69
CA VAL A 6 -10.14 19.67 8.77
C VAL A 6 -10.90 18.41 8.42
N PHE A 7 -10.49 17.28 8.99
CA PHE A 7 -11.32 16.08 8.95
C PHE A 7 -12.65 16.40 9.66
N ALA A 8 -13.75 16.17 8.98
CA ALA A 8 -15.06 16.28 9.62
C ALA A 8 -15.08 15.31 10.80
N LYS A 9 -15.29 15.83 12.01
CA LYS A 9 -15.31 15.02 13.23
C LYS A 9 -16.45 14.00 13.14
N LYS A 10 -16.10 12.74 13.21
CA LYS A 10 -17.06 11.63 13.18
C LYS A 10 -17.58 11.38 14.60
N GLU A 11 -18.83 10.96 14.69
CA GLU A 11 -19.39 10.54 15.99
C GLU A 11 -18.71 9.25 16.47
N PRO A 12 -18.39 9.14 17.77
CA PRO A 12 -17.71 7.97 18.30
C PRO A 12 -18.58 6.71 18.16
N ILE A 13 -18.02 5.70 17.51
CA ILE A 13 -18.64 4.39 17.35
C ILE A 13 -18.46 3.62 18.66
N LYS A 14 -19.57 3.25 19.31
CA LYS A 14 -19.55 2.57 20.61
C LYS A 14 -19.88 1.09 20.51
N ASN A 15 -20.69 0.71 19.55
CA ASN A 15 -21.14 -0.67 19.38
C ASN A 15 -21.03 -1.08 17.92
N ALA A 16 -20.52 -2.27 17.69
CA ALA A 16 -20.41 -2.87 16.37
C ALA A 16 -20.58 -4.39 16.45
N TYR A 17 -20.57 -5.04 15.31
CA TYR A 17 -20.57 -6.50 15.21
C TYR A 17 -19.21 -6.96 14.70
N SER A 18 -18.80 -8.15 15.13
CA SER A 18 -17.61 -8.81 14.60
C SER A 18 -17.95 -10.19 14.09
N MET A 19 -17.23 -10.62 13.07
CA MET A 19 -17.35 -11.98 12.56
C MET A 19 -15.97 -12.52 12.24
N ARG A 20 -15.64 -13.73 12.74
CA ARG A 20 -14.45 -14.47 12.33
C ARG A 20 -14.81 -15.36 11.15
N PHE A 21 -13.95 -15.35 10.14
CA PHE A 21 -14.24 -16.02 8.88
C PHE A 21 -13.00 -16.76 8.36
N ASP A 22 -12.87 -18.01 8.74
CA ASP A 22 -11.67 -18.84 8.53
C ASP A 22 -11.73 -19.71 7.25
N LEU A 23 -12.56 -19.35 6.27
CA LEU A 23 -12.62 -20.05 4.98
C LEU A 23 -11.46 -19.60 4.06
N ASP A 24 -11.08 -20.49 3.14
CA ASP A 24 -10.14 -20.19 2.08
C ASP A 24 -10.71 -19.22 1.01
N TRP A 25 -9.94 -18.94 -0.02
CA TRP A 25 -10.30 -18.05 -1.13
C TRP A 25 -10.48 -18.79 -2.46
N GLU A 26 -10.69 -20.09 -2.41
CA GLU A 26 -10.88 -20.90 -3.61
C GLU A 26 -12.32 -20.81 -4.10
N VAL A 27 -12.50 -20.74 -5.43
CA VAL A 27 -13.82 -20.64 -6.08
C VAL A 27 -14.71 -21.84 -5.72
N ALA A 28 -14.12 -23.02 -5.62
CA ALA A 28 -14.84 -24.26 -5.31
C ALA A 28 -15.24 -24.41 -3.84
N SER A 29 -14.76 -23.55 -2.95
CA SER A 29 -15.00 -23.68 -1.50
C SER A 29 -15.34 -22.36 -0.83
N GLY A 30 -14.38 -21.60 -0.31
CA GLY A 30 -14.62 -20.47 0.59
C GLY A 30 -14.93 -19.15 -0.10
N LEU A 31 -14.41 -18.90 -1.29
CA LEU A 31 -14.58 -17.62 -1.99
C LEU A 31 -16.05 -17.19 -2.18
N PRO A 32 -17.00 -18.07 -2.56
CA PRO A 32 -18.38 -17.65 -2.71
C PRO A 32 -19.00 -17.05 -1.45
N GLU A 33 -18.80 -17.68 -0.29
CA GLU A 33 -19.31 -17.15 0.98
C GLU A 33 -18.56 -15.88 1.42
N LYS A 34 -17.24 -15.83 1.20
CA LYS A 34 -16.45 -14.64 1.47
C LYS A 34 -16.88 -13.46 0.60
N ALA A 35 -17.09 -13.65 -0.69
CA ALA A 35 -17.57 -12.60 -1.60
C ALA A 35 -18.94 -12.06 -1.16
N MET A 36 -19.86 -12.94 -0.76
CA MET A 36 -21.14 -12.54 -0.22
C MET A 36 -20.99 -11.74 1.08
N LEU A 37 -20.18 -12.23 2.03
CA LEU A 37 -19.97 -11.57 3.31
C LEU A 37 -19.29 -10.20 3.18
N VAL A 38 -18.26 -10.10 2.35
CA VAL A 38 -17.54 -8.84 2.12
C VAL A 38 -18.43 -7.82 1.39
N SER A 39 -19.29 -8.28 0.45
CA SER A 39 -20.28 -7.40 -0.15
C SER A 39 -21.32 -6.90 0.86
N LEU A 40 -21.80 -7.77 1.73
CA LEU A 40 -22.69 -7.39 2.83
C LEU A 40 -22.01 -6.41 3.80
N GLN A 41 -20.72 -6.61 4.10
CA GLN A 41 -19.93 -5.71 4.93
C GLN A 41 -19.85 -4.30 4.34
N GLY A 42 -19.53 -4.18 3.06
CA GLY A 42 -19.47 -2.89 2.37
C GLY A 42 -20.79 -2.12 2.44
N LEU A 43 -21.91 -2.83 2.31
CA LEU A 43 -23.25 -2.26 2.43
C LEU A 43 -23.60 -1.89 3.88
N ALA A 44 -23.31 -2.77 4.84
CA ALA A 44 -23.57 -2.51 6.26
C ALA A 44 -22.76 -1.32 6.80
N ASN A 45 -21.54 -1.14 6.30
CA ASN A 45 -20.63 -0.06 6.70
C ASN A 45 -20.78 1.21 5.85
N ARG A 46 -21.80 1.33 5.00
CA ARG A 46 -21.92 2.48 4.09
C ARG A 46 -22.05 3.82 4.82
N GLU A 47 -22.85 3.88 5.83
CA GLU A 47 -23.13 5.11 6.58
C GLU A 47 -22.32 5.19 7.89
N GLU A 48 -22.22 4.08 8.61
CA GLU A 48 -21.48 3.97 9.87
C GLU A 48 -20.80 2.61 10.01
N ALA A 49 -19.75 2.49 10.83
CA ALA A 49 -19.05 1.25 11.05
C ALA A 49 -19.90 0.27 11.87
N GLN A 50 -20.39 -0.78 11.25
CA GLN A 50 -21.27 -1.78 11.88
C GLN A 50 -20.66 -3.18 11.92
N LEU A 51 -19.96 -3.61 10.89
CA LEU A 51 -19.43 -4.98 10.78
C LEU A 51 -17.93 -4.99 10.54
N TYR A 52 -17.19 -5.61 11.45
CA TYR A 52 -15.76 -5.86 11.34
C TYR A 52 -15.51 -7.36 11.10
N ILE A 53 -14.75 -7.72 10.06
CA ILE A 53 -14.39 -9.10 9.76
C ILE A 53 -12.98 -9.37 10.25
N ILE A 54 -12.84 -10.40 11.08
CA ILE A 54 -11.54 -10.92 11.54
C ILE A 54 -11.16 -12.04 10.57
N HIS A 55 -10.25 -11.72 9.67
CA HIS A 55 -9.67 -12.69 8.74
C HIS A 55 -8.61 -13.54 9.43
N PRO A 56 -8.38 -14.78 8.99
CA PRO A 56 -7.30 -15.60 9.53
C PRO A 56 -5.94 -14.97 9.27
N PRO A 57 -4.94 -15.25 10.11
CA PRO A 57 -3.57 -14.83 9.87
C PRO A 57 -3.08 -15.44 8.56
N ASP A 58 -2.88 -14.60 7.58
CA ASP A 58 -2.25 -14.93 6.33
C ASP A 58 -1.28 -13.79 5.99
N PHE A 59 -0.41 -13.98 5.01
CA PHE A 59 0.74 -13.13 4.70
C PHE A 59 0.50 -11.60 4.87
N GLN A 60 -0.70 -11.11 4.70
CA GLN A 60 -0.98 -9.67 4.74
C GLN A 60 -2.14 -9.28 5.67
N TRP A 61 -2.74 -10.25 6.35
CA TRP A 61 -4.03 -10.09 7.01
C TRP A 61 -3.94 -10.12 8.54
N GLU A 62 -2.76 -10.33 9.07
CA GLU A 62 -2.46 -10.32 10.51
C GLU A 62 -2.87 -9.03 11.21
N ILE A 63 -3.08 -7.98 10.42
CA ILE A 63 -3.56 -6.69 10.92
C ILE A 63 -4.96 -6.76 11.54
N THR A 64 -5.82 -7.67 11.10
CA THR A 64 -7.24 -7.60 11.47
C THR A 64 -7.47 -7.82 12.96
N GLU A 65 -6.77 -8.75 13.58
CA GLU A 65 -6.94 -9.05 15.00
C GLU A 65 -6.28 -8.02 15.93
N PRO A 66 -5.02 -7.61 15.73
CA PRO A 66 -4.41 -6.55 16.51
C PRO A 66 -5.17 -5.22 16.45
N LEU A 67 -5.68 -4.86 15.28
CA LEU A 67 -6.46 -3.64 15.12
C LEU A 67 -7.86 -3.75 15.76
N PHE A 68 -8.49 -4.93 15.70
CA PHE A 68 -9.73 -5.23 16.39
C PHE A 68 -9.60 -5.04 17.91
N ASP A 69 -8.52 -5.53 18.50
CA ASP A 69 -8.25 -5.33 19.92
C ASP A 69 -7.92 -3.88 20.26
N PHE A 70 -7.27 -3.16 19.34
CA PHE A 70 -7.03 -1.73 19.49
C PHE A 70 -8.32 -0.91 19.51
N TYR A 71 -9.28 -1.21 18.63
CA TYR A 71 -10.60 -0.57 18.64
C TYR A 71 -11.33 -0.77 19.98
N LYS A 72 -11.29 -1.96 20.55
CA LYS A 72 -11.87 -2.25 21.88
C LYS A 72 -11.20 -1.41 22.95
N ARG A 73 -9.87 -1.49 23.00
CA ARG A 73 -9.07 -0.90 24.08
C ARG A 73 -9.02 0.63 24.00
N LYS A 74 -8.77 1.16 22.82
CA LYS A 74 -8.48 2.58 22.64
C LYS A 74 -9.70 3.41 22.25
N HIS A 75 -10.52 2.90 21.34
CA HIS A 75 -11.73 3.59 20.89
C HIS A 75 -12.97 3.22 21.71
N GLY A 76 -12.87 2.22 22.60
CA GLY A 76 -13.96 1.82 23.49
C GLY A 76 -15.12 1.12 22.76
N VAL A 77 -14.86 0.48 21.61
CA VAL A 77 -15.88 -0.21 20.83
C VAL A 77 -16.24 -1.55 21.49
N SER A 78 -17.51 -1.75 21.76
CA SER A 78 -18.07 -3.03 22.21
C SER A 78 -18.56 -3.83 21.01
N TYR A 79 -18.16 -5.10 20.92
CA TYR A 79 -18.54 -5.96 19.78
C TYR A 79 -19.51 -7.07 20.21
N THR A 80 -20.52 -7.29 19.38
CA THR A 80 -21.36 -8.49 19.41
C THR A 80 -20.86 -9.45 18.33
N GLU A 81 -20.44 -10.65 18.73
CA GLU A 81 -19.96 -11.65 17.78
C GLU A 81 -21.10 -12.27 16.98
N ILE A 82 -20.95 -12.32 15.67
CA ILE A 82 -21.80 -13.06 14.72
C ILE A 82 -21.04 -14.32 14.30
N LYS A 83 -21.68 -15.49 14.44
CA LYS A 83 -21.00 -16.78 14.26
C LYS A 83 -21.27 -17.46 12.92
N THR A 84 -22.29 -17.02 12.19
CA THR A 84 -22.69 -17.66 10.93
C THR A 84 -23.07 -16.63 9.89
N VAL A 85 -22.88 -16.99 8.62
CA VAL A 85 -23.29 -16.16 7.48
C VAL A 85 -24.80 -15.90 7.49
N ASP A 86 -25.61 -16.92 7.88
CA ASP A 86 -27.06 -16.80 8.04
C ASP A 86 -27.44 -15.71 9.08
N ALA A 87 -26.74 -15.68 10.22
CA ALA A 87 -26.96 -14.65 11.24
C ALA A 87 -26.50 -13.25 10.77
N ALA A 88 -25.43 -13.16 9.97
CA ALA A 88 -25.00 -11.91 9.38
C ALA A 88 -26.03 -11.37 8.38
N LEU A 89 -26.56 -12.22 7.51
CA LEU A 89 -27.62 -11.86 6.58
C LEU A 89 -28.87 -11.40 7.34
N GLU A 90 -29.32 -12.14 8.36
CA GLU A 90 -30.49 -11.74 9.18
C GLU A 90 -30.28 -10.37 9.81
N ARG A 91 -29.08 -10.11 10.33
CA ARG A 91 -28.78 -8.83 11.01
C ARG A 91 -28.72 -7.65 10.04
N PHE A 92 -28.15 -7.84 8.85
CA PHE A 92 -27.84 -6.77 7.90
C PHE A 92 -28.67 -6.80 6.61
N LYS A 93 -29.70 -7.64 6.51
CA LYS A 93 -30.56 -7.71 5.30
C LYS A 93 -31.19 -6.38 4.91
N SER A 94 -31.42 -5.48 5.86
CA SER A 94 -31.95 -4.14 5.59
C SER A 94 -30.94 -3.22 4.86
N SER A 95 -29.65 -3.54 4.90
CA SER A 95 -28.60 -2.81 4.16
C SER A 95 -28.53 -3.24 2.69
N ALA A 96 -29.12 -4.39 2.34
CA ALA A 96 -29.14 -4.92 0.98
C ALA A 96 -30.53 -4.87 0.36
N LYS A 97 -30.65 -4.38 -0.86
CA LYS A 97 -31.90 -4.38 -1.64
C LYS A 97 -32.18 -5.71 -2.33
N GLY A 98 -31.13 -6.52 -2.54
CA GLY A 98 -31.21 -7.79 -3.22
C GLY A 98 -29.86 -8.45 -3.40
N TYR A 99 -29.72 -9.30 -4.41
CA TYR A 99 -28.48 -10.00 -4.69
C TYR A 99 -28.15 -10.04 -6.17
N VAL A 100 -26.84 -10.16 -6.48
CA VAL A 100 -26.29 -10.32 -7.83
C VAL A 100 -25.63 -11.68 -7.93
N VAL A 101 -26.04 -12.47 -8.92
CA VAL A 101 -25.46 -13.80 -9.15
C VAL A 101 -24.29 -13.68 -10.12
N TRP A 102 -23.10 -14.09 -9.70
CA TRP A 102 -21.94 -14.18 -10.58
C TRP A 102 -21.73 -15.60 -11.09
N ASP A 103 -21.04 -15.73 -12.21
CA ASP A 103 -20.76 -17.01 -12.87
C ASP A 103 -19.39 -17.51 -12.41
N ALA A 104 -19.35 -18.60 -11.65
CA ALA A 104 -18.12 -19.17 -11.13
C ALA A 104 -17.15 -19.67 -12.22
N GLU A 105 -17.68 -19.95 -13.43
CA GLU A 105 -16.86 -20.37 -14.58
C GLU A 105 -16.27 -19.18 -15.36
N VAL A 106 -16.74 -17.95 -15.10
CA VAL A 106 -16.32 -16.74 -15.80
C VAL A 106 -15.73 -15.74 -14.79
N GLY A 107 -14.40 -15.73 -14.67
CA GLY A 107 -13.67 -14.91 -13.70
C GLY A 107 -14.10 -13.46 -13.59
N PRO A 108 -14.07 -12.69 -14.67
CA PRO A 108 -14.46 -11.28 -14.67
C PRO A 108 -15.87 -11.01 -14.15
N SER A 109 -16.78 -11.98 -14.21
CA SER A 109 -18.16 -11.82 -13.74
C SER A 109 -18.23 -11.47 -12.26
N LEU A 110 -17.24 -11.87 -11.42
CA LEU A 110 -17.17 -11.50 -10.02
C LEU A 110 -16.92 -9.99 -9.85
N ASN A 111 -16.00 -9.42 -10.62
CA ASN A 111 -15.71 -7.99 -10.61
C ASN A 111 -16.95 -7.17 -11.05
N ILE A 112 -17.63 -7.65 -12.07
CA ILE A 112 -18.87 -7.01 -12.53
C ILE A 112 -19.96 -7.12 -11.46
N ALA A 113 -20.11 -8.28 -10.81
CA ALA A 113 -21.05 -8.46 -9.72
C ALA A 113 -20.78 -7.49 -8.55
N PHE A 114 -19.53 -7.29 -8.16
CA PHE A 114 -19.15 -6.29 -7.14
C PHE A 114 -19.48 -4.86 -7.60
N THR A 115 -19.24 -4.52 -8.86
CA THR A 115 -19.63 -3.21 -9.41
C THR A 115 -21.13 -2.99 -9.29
N ILE A 116 -21.94 -3.96 -9.75
CA ILE A 116 -23.41 -3.89 -9.67
C ILE A 116 -23.85 -3.83 -8.19
N ALA A 117 -23.26 -4.66 -7.33
CA ALA A 117 -23.57 -4.68 -5.90
C ALA A 117 -23.35 -3.32 -5.23
N GLY A 118 -22.26 -2.63 -5.56
CA GLY A 118 -21.99 -1.27 -5.08
C GLY A 118 -23.01 -0.25 -5.56
N LEU A 119 -23.43 -0.34 -6.81
CA LEU A 119 -24.38 0.60 -7.44
C LEU A 119 -25.83 0.37 -7.01
N GLU A 120 -26.23 -0.88 -6.85
CA GLU A 120 -27.63 -1.28 -6.63
C GLU A 120 -27.92 -1.73 -5.20
N ASP A 121 -26.95 -1.67 -4.30
CA ASP A 121 -27.05 -2.12 -2.91
C ASP A 121 -27.35 -3.63 -2.82
N GLY A 122 -26.62 -4.46 -3.56
CA GLY A 122 -26.79 -5.91 -3.62
C GLY A 122 -25.68 -6.69 -2.90
N VAL A 123 -25.98 -7.92 -2.47
CA VAL A 123 -24.95 -8.88 -2.06
C VAL A 123 -24.56 -9.77 -3.24
N VAL A 124 -23.30 -10.17 -3.30
CA VAL A 124 -22.74 -10.97 -4.40
C VAL A 124 -22.82 -12.45 -4.03
N VAL A 125 -23.42 -13.28 -4.89
CA VAL A 125 -23.64 -14.70 -4.62
C VAL A 125 -23.34 -15.57 -5.84
N THR A 126 -23.04 -16.86 -5.60
CA THR A 126 -23.14 -17.91 -6.61
C THR A 126 -24.50 -18.57 -6.57
N GLU A 127 -24.79 -19.43 -7.56
CA GLU A 127 -26.02 -20.22 -7.59
C GLU A 127 -26.28 -20.99 -6.29
N ALA A 128 -25.23 -21.58 -5.70
CA ALA A 128 -25.32 -22.35 -4.48
C ALA A 128 -25.81 -21.53 -3.27
N LEU A 129 -25.59 -20.21 -3.26
CA LEU A 129 -25.97 -19.31 -2.19
C LEU A 129 -27.34 -18.64 -2.37
N ILE A 130 -27.99 -18.81 -3.53
CA ILE A 130 -29.33 -18.25 -3.77
C ILE A 130 -30.35 -18.64 -2.71
N PRO A 131 -30.44 -19.93 -2.27
CA PRO A 131 -31.43 -20.32 -1.26
C PRO A 131 -31.29 -19.58 0.06
N ILE A 132 -30.05 -19.29 0.52
CA ILE A 132 -29.83 -18.60 1.78
C ILE A 132 -30.27 -17.13 1.69
N VAL A 133 -29.93 -16.42 0.62
CA VAL A 133 -30.33 -15.01 0.49
C VAL A 133 -31.82 -14.84 0.28
N GLN A 134 -32.47 -15.78 -0.43
CA GLN A 134 -33.93 -15.80 -0.62
C GLN A 134 -34.68 -16.08 0.69
N LYS A 135 -34.14 -16.96 1.57
CA LYS A 135 -34.66 -17.19 2.91
C LYS A 135 -34.77 -15.88 3.72
N HIS A 136 -33.84 -14.93 3.51
CA HIS A 136 -33.86 -13.62 4.15
C HIS A 136 -34.65 -12.56 3.37
N GLY A 137 -35.40 -12.96 2.34
CA GLY A 137 -36.28 -12.09 1.58
C GLY A 137 -35.60 -11.21 0.53
N LEU A 138 -34.30 -11.43 0.27
CA LEU A 138 -33.60 -10.71 -0.79
C LEU A 138 -34.06 -11.21 -2.17
N LYS A 139 -34.17 -10.29 -3.11
CA LYS A 139 -34.60 -10.56 -4.50
C LYS A 139 -33.45 -10.44 -5.46
N PRO A 140 -33.46 -11.13 -6.62
CA PRO A 140 -32.43 -10.96 -7.62
C PRO A 140 -32.45 -9.53 -8.17
N ILE A 141 -31.27 -8.90 -8.22
CA ILE A 141 -31.00 -7.62 -8.88
C ILE A 141 -30.53 -7.91 -10.31
N ASP A 142 -29.56 -8.80 -10.44
CA ASP A 142 -29.03 -9.23 -11.74
C ASP A 142 -28.50 -10.67 -11.65
N ASP A 143 -28.45 -11.36 -12.81
CA ASP A 143 -27.93 -12.70 -12.96
C ASP A 143 -26.95 -12.73 -14.14
N LEU A 144 -25.66 -12.95 -13.82
CA LEU A 144 -24.59 -12.95 -14.80
C LEU A 144 -24.27 -14.35 -15.36
N ARG A 145 -24.93 -15.40 -14.87
CA ARG A 145 -24.69 -16.77 -15.34
C ARG A 145 -24.95 -16.89 -16.82
N GLY A 146 -24.02 -17.46 -17.55
CA GLY A 146 -24.08 -17.63 -19.00
C GLY A 146 -24.02 -16.35 -19.85
N ARG A 147 -24.05 -15.15 -19.22
CA ARG A 147 -24.05 -13.86 -19.95
C ARG A 147 -22.76 -13.64 -20.73
N TYR A 148 -21.65 -14.05 -20.16
CA TYR A 148 -20.30 -13.78 -20.68
C TYR A 148 -19.56 -15.06 -21.11
N THR A 149 -20.25 -16.17 -21.22
CA THR A 149 -19.63 -17.44 -21.63
C THR A 149 -18.99 -17.32 -23.01
N GLY A 150 -17.72 -17.68 -23.11
CA GLY A 150 -16.96 -17.67 -24.37
C GLY A 150 -16.49 -16.29 -24.84
N GLN A 151 -16.76 -15.23 -24.11
CA GLN A 151 -16.27 -13.89 -24.42
C GLN A 151 -14.87 -13.67 -23.83
N SER A 152 -14.05 -12.85 -24.50
CA SER A 152 -12.77 -12.38 -23.98
C SER A 152 -12.97 -11.39 -22.83
N HIS A 153 -11.92 -11.17 -22.01
CA HIS A 153 -11.96 -10.17 -20.95
C HIS A 153 -12.26 -8.77 -21.52
N ALA A 154 -11.66 -8.40 -22.66
CA ALA A 154 -11.92 -7.12 -23.31
C ALA A 154 -13.39 -6.96 -23.72
N GLU A 155 -14.02 -7.98 -24.28
CA GLU A 155 -15.45 -7.94 -24.65
C GLU A 155 -16.33 -7.77 -23.40
N ILE A 156 -16.04 -8.53 -22.34
CA ILE A 156 -16.77 -8.49 -21.07
C ILE A 156 -16.66 -7.09 -20.43
N TYR A 157 -15.46 -6.55 -20.32
CA TYR A 157 -15.25 -5.22 -19.70
C TYR A 157 -15.75 -4.09 -20.61
N SER A 158 -15.71 -4.24 -21.94
CA SER A 158 -16.33 -3.27 -22.85
C SER A 158 -17.84 -3.14 -22.62
N ASP A 159 -18.56 -4.28 -22.43
CA ASP A 159 -19.97 -4.26 -22.07
C ASP A 159 -20.20 -3.63 -20.68
N ALA A 160 -19.41 -4.03 -19.68
CA ALA A 160 -19.53 -3.52 -18.32
C ALA A 160 -19.26 -2.00 -18.23
N ILE A 161 -18.25 -1.49 -18.92
CA ILE A 161 -17.95 -0.05 -19.00
C ILE A 161 -19.14 0.72 -19.58
N LYS A 162 -19.69 0.28 -20.68
CA LYS A 162 -20.86 0.91 -21.32
C LYS A 162 -22.08 0.97 -20.38
N ARG A 163 -22.29 -0.09 -19.58
CA ARG A 163 -23.47 -0.18 -18.70
C ARG A 163 -23.30 0.55 -17.39
N TYR A 164 -22.11 0.51 -16.77
CA TYR A 164 -21.99 0.85 -15.36
C TYR A 164 -21.02 2.00 -15.07
N TRP A 165 -19.98 2.20 -15.90
CA TRP A 165 -18.92 3.15 -15.62
C TRP A 165 -19.42 4.57 -15.36
N HIS A 166 -20.40 5.06 -16.09
CA HIS A 166 -20.97 6.41 -15.93
C HIS A 166 -21.62 6.66 -14.56
N ARG A 167 -21.87 5.63 -13.78
CA ARG A 167 -22.48 5.69 -12.44
C ARG A 167 -21.47 5.46 -11.32
N CYS A 168 -20.26 5.04 -11.66
CA CYS A 168 -19.22 4.71 -10.70
C CYS A 168 -18.45 5.95 -10.23
N ASN A 169 -17.74 5.79 -9.13
CA ASN A 169 -16.86 6.81 -8.56
C ASN A 169 -15.75 7.18 -9.56
N ARG A 170 -15.37 8.47 -9.62
CA ARG A 170 -14.30 8.98 -10.49
C ARG A 170 -13.02 9.32 -9.74
N ASP A 171 -13.05 9.31 -8.41
CA ASP A 171 -11.87 9.52 -7.57
C ASP A 171 -11.23 8.20 -7.13
N LYS A 172 -11.95 7.09 -7.33
CA LYS A 172 -11.53 5.76 -6.85
C LYS A 172 -12.00 4.67 -7.80
N ILE A 173 -11.10 3.74 -8.11
CA ILE A 173 -11.40 2.56 -8.93
C ILE A 173 -10.76 1.33 -8.30
N MET A 174 -11.32 0.14 -8.52
CA MET A 174 -10.81 -1.10 -7.95
C MET A 174 -10.15 -1.96 -9.03
N LEU A 175 -8.84 -2.12 -8.94
CA LEU A 175 -8.08 -3.07 -9.75
C LEU A 175 -7.96 -4.39 -8.97
N MET A 176 -8.94 -5.24 -9.13
CA MET A 176 -8.97 -6.56 -8.51
C MET A 176 -8.48 -7.59 -9.51
N GLY A 177 -7.28 -7.40 -9.92
CA GLY A 177 -6.60 -8.30 -10.82
C GLY A 177 -5.99 -9.47 -10.06
N GLY A 178 -5.60 -10.43 -10.74
CA GLY A 178 -4.77 -11.41 -10.25
C GLY A 178 -5.48 -12.54 -9.55
N HIS A 179 -5.02 -12.95 -8.54
CA HIS A 179 -5.42 -14.24 -8.07
C HIS A 179 -6.54 -14.16 -7.07
N ARG A 180 -7.63 -14.70 -7.48
CA ARG A 180 -8.51 -15.33 -6.54
C ARG A 180 -7.65 -16.26 -5.70
N GLY A 181 -7.23 -15.83 -4.54
CA GLY A 181 -6.60 -16.68 -3.59
C GLY A 181 -5.18 -16.38 -3.15
N ARG A 182 -4.44 -15.44 -3.76
CA ARG A 182 -3.05 -15.25 -3.29
C ARG A 182 -2.65 -13.84 -2.88
N VAL A 183 -2.82 -12.81 -3.68
CA VAL A 183 -2.31 -11.49 -3.31
C VAL A 183 -3.41 -10.46 -3.19
N MET A 184 -4.40 -10.49 -4.05
CA MET A 184 -5.52 -9.55 -3.97
C MET A 184 -6.82 -10.33 -3.84
N MET A 185 -7.04 -10.80 -2.64
CA MET A 185 -8.29 -11.45 -2.28
C MET A 185 -9.43 -10.43 -2.25
N PRO A 186 -10.66 -10.82 -2.57
CA PRO A 186 -11.79 -9.90 -2.58
C PRO A 186 -12.10 -9.20 -1.24
N ALA A 187 -11.27 -9.36 -0.21
CA ALA A 187 -11.50 -8.74 1.08
C ALA A 187 -11.49 -7.22 1.07
N MET A 188 -10.94 -6.59 0.04
CA MET A 188 -11.05 -5.15 -0.16
C MET A 188 -12.34 -4.73 -0.89
N ALA A 189 -13.13 -5.68 -1.35
CA ALA A 189 -14.38 -5.37 -2.06
C ALA A 189 -15.39 -4.64 -1.17
N ASP A 190 -15.33 -4.79 0.15
CA ASP A 190 -16.11 -3.99 1.09
C ASP A 190 -15.95 -2.49 0.83
N TRP A 191 -14.70 -2.04 0.61
CA TRP A 191 -14.39 -0.66 0.30
C TRP A 191 -14.92 -0.24 -1.06
N GLY A 192 -14.68 -1.04 -2.10
CA GLY A 192 -15.16 -0.75 -3.44
C GLY A 192 -16.69 -0.67 -3.53
N ILE A 193 -17.40 -1.54 -2.81
CA ILE A 193 -18.87 -1.54 -2.74
C ILE A 193 -19.38 -0.31 -1.99
N ARG A 194 -18.77 0.02 -0.84
CA ARG A 194 -19.12 1.22 -0.08
C ARG A 194 -18.99 2.48 -0.94
N GLU A 195 -17.90 2.61 -1.66
CA GLU A 195 -17.55 3.78 -2.46
C GLU A 195 -18.11 3.75 -3.89
N ARG A 196 -18.86 2.72 -4.28
CA ARG A 196 -19.42 2.54 -5.62
C ARG A 196 -18.37 2.58 -6.72
N MET A 197 -17.26 1.88 -6.51
CA MET A 197 -16.18 1.79 -7.48
C MET A 197 -16.54 0.88 -8.65
N PHE A 198 -15.90 1.10 -9.78
CA PHE A 198 -15.85 0.14 -10.86
C PHE A 198 -14.74 -0.87 -10.56
N PHE A 199 -15.04 -2.16 -10.67
CA PHE A 199 -14.11 -3.25 -10.44
C PHE A 199 -13.65 -3.84 -11.77
N HIS A 200 -12.34 -3.97 -11.95
CA HIS A 200 -11.76 -4.58 -13.15
C HIS A 200 -10.46 -5.32 -12.87
N GLU A 201 -10.00 -6.05 -13.89
CA GLU A 201 -8.69 -6.71 -13.95
C GLU A 201 -8.08 -6.56 -15.35
N LEU A 202 -8.27 -5.39 -15.96
CA LEU A 202 -7.71 -5.06 -17.27
C LEU A 202 -6.21 -4.94 -17.20
N SER A 203 -5.52 -5.51 -18.18
CA SER A 203 -4.07 -5.50 -18.30
C SER A 203 -3.51 -4.13 -18.68
N ALA A 204 -2.28 -3.88 -18.25
CA ALA A 204 -1.42 -2.77 -18.69
C ALA A 204 -0.39 -3.21 -19.73
N ASP A 205 -0.33 -4.50 -20.09
CA ASP A 205 0.62 -5.02 -21.06
C ASP A 205 0.26 -4.61 -22.50
N PRO A 206 1.20 -4.04 -23.27
CA PRO A 206 1.01 -3.77 -24.69
C PRO A 206 0.64 -4.99 -25.55
N GLU A 207 1.00 -6.20 -25.12
CA GLU A 207 0.62 -7.43 -25.81
C GLU A 207 -0.88 -7.75 -25.64
N GLU A 208 -1.51 -7.27 -24.57
CA GLU A 208 -2.95 -7.34 -24.31
C GLU A 208 -3.67 -6.08 -24.83
N ALA A 209 -3.45 -5.72 -26.08
CA ALA A 209 -3.80 -4.42 -26.67
C ALA A 209 -5.26 -4.01 -26.46
N ASP A 210 -6.21 -4.93 -26.58
CA ASP A 210 -7.65 -4.65 -26.44
C ASP A 210 -8.01 -4.31 -24.99
N GLU A 211 -7.40 -4.99 -24.01
CA GLU A 211 -7.57 -4.68 -22.60
C GLU A 211 -6.89 -3.35 -22.24
N LEU A 212 -5.68 -3.10 -22.74
CA LEU A 212 -4.94 -1.85 -22.52
C LEU A 212 -5.72 -0.63 -23.01
N VAL A 213 -6.39 -0.71 -24.16
CA VAL A 213 -7.23 0.38 -24.68
C VAL A 213 -8.36 0.71 -23.70
N LEU A 214 -9.04 -0.31 -23.16
CA LEU A 214 -10.12 -0.11 -22.20
C LEU A 214 -9.58 0.41 -20.85
N ASN A 215 -8.43 -0.07 -20.42
CA ASN A 215 -7.77 0.41 -19.19
C ASN A 215 -7.46 1.91 -19.32
N ARG A 216 -6.82 2.32 -20.42
CA ARG A 216 -6.54 3.74 -20.70
C ARG A 216 -7.81 4.59 -20.71
N GLN A 217 -8.89 4.11 -21.34
CA GLN A 217 -10.18 4.81 -21.33
C GLN A 217 -10.69 5.07 -19.91
N LEU A 218 -10.58 4.10 -19.00
CA LEU A 218 -10.96 4.27 -17.60
C LEU A 218 -10.08 5.33 -16.92
N LEU A 219 -8.75 5.27 -17.13
CA LEU A 219 -7.79 6.18 -16.50
C LEU A 219 -7.95 7.63 -16.99
N GLU A 220 -8.28 7.83 -18.28
CA GLU A 220 -8.56 9.14 -18.87
C GLU A 220 -9.79 9.81 -18.26
N ASP A 221 -10.78 9.02 -17.88
CA ASP A 221 -12.04 9.48 -17.29
C ASP A 221 -11.95 9.73 -15.77
N LEU A 222 -10.88 9.30 -15.09
CA LEU A 222 -10.68 9.54 -13.67
C LEU A 222 -10.28 10.98 -13.38
N ASN A 223 -10.67 11.47 -12.21
CA ASN A 223 -10.23 12.78 -11.73
C ASN A 223 -8.72 12.79 -11.43
N VAL A 224 -8.10 13.96 -11.53
CA VAL A 224 -6.69 14.13 -11.18
C VAL A 224 -6.46 13.77 -9.71
N GLY A 225 -5.44 12.95 -9.45
CA GLY A 225 -5.14 12.47 -8.10
C GLY A 225 -6.05 11.34 -7.63
N ALA A 226 -6.85 10.76 -8.51
CA ALA A 226 -7.63 9.56 -8.21
C ALA A 226 -6.73 8.42 -7.70
N THR A 227 -7.33 7.50 -6.97
CA THR A 227 -6.63 6.35 -6.39
C THR A 227 -7.16 5.05 -6.98
N VAL A 228 -6.27 4.22 -7.50
CA VAL A 228 -6.53 2.82 -7.81
C VAL A 228 -6.29 2.01 -6.55
N PHE A 229 -7.32 1.30 -6.07
CA PHE A 229 -7.21 0.35 -4.98
C PHE A 229 -7.05 -1.06 -5.54
N GLY A 230 -6.07 -1.78 -5.03
CA GLY A 230 -5.84 -3.13 -5.48
C GLY A 230 -4.45 -3.36 -6.04
N TRP A 231 -4.34 -4.31 -6.94
CA TRP A 231 -3.07 -4.73 -7.51
C TRP A 231 -3.22 -5.23 -8.93
N HIS A 232 -2.14 -5.23 -9.69
CA HIS A 232 -2.09 -5.64 -11.08
C HIS A 232 -2.52 -7.10 -11.31
N PRO A 233 -3.06 -7.45 -12.49
CA PRO A 233 -3.51 -8.80 -12.78
C PRO A 233 -2.35 -9.75 -13.10
N TYR A 234 -1.95 -10.54 -12.11
CA TYR A 234 -0.90 -11.55 -12.26
C TYR A 234 -1.16 -12.47 -13.45
N GLY A 235 -0.12 -12.67 -14.27
CA GLY A 235 -0.20 -13.51 -15.46
C GLY A 235 -0.71 -12.80 -16.72
N LYS A 236 -1.07 -11.52 -16.62
CA LYS A 236 -1.44 -10.68 -17.76
C LYS A 236 -0.45 -9.53 -17.96
N ASP A 237 0.00 -8.93 -16.89
CA ASP A 237 0.97 -7.84 -16.88
C ASP A 237 1.91 -7.96 -15.69
N THR A 238 2.81 -7.01 -15.55
CA THR A 238 3.73 -6.90 -14.41
C THR A 238 3.36 -5.69 -13.55
N GLU A 239 3.87 -5.69 -12.33
CA GLU A 239 3.78 -4.55 -11.42
C GLU A 239 4.30 -3.27 -12.08
N GLU A 240 5.44 -3.39 -12.78
CA GLU A 240 6.11 -2.26 -13.42
C GLU A 240 5.25 -1.68 -14.54
N GLN A 241 4.67 -2.53 -15.40
CA GLN A 241 3.79 -2.10 -16.49
C GLN A 241 2.54 -1.39 -15.93
N SER A 242 1.91 -1.98 -14.92
CA SER A 242 0.70 -1.45 -14.32
C SER A 242 0.96 -0.11 -13.59
N THR A 243 1.98 -0.06 -12.73
CA THR A 243 2.31 1.16 -11.98
C THR A 243 2.81 2.28 -12.89
N MET A 244 3.58 1.93 -13.94
CA MET A 244 4.02 2.90 -14.95
C MET A 244 2.82 3.49 -15.69
N LEU A 245 1.87 2.66 -16.13
CA LEU A 245 0.66 3.13 -16.80
C LEU A 245 -0.12 4.10 -15.92
N LEU A 246 -0.37 3.76 -14.65
CA LEU A 246 -1.07 4.64 -13.71
C LEU A 246 -0.33 5.97 -13.53
N SER A 247 0.99 5.92 -13.37
CA SER A 247 1.84 7.11 -13.18
C SER A 247 1.78 8.06 -14.37
N MET A 248 1.72 7.54 -15.61
CA MET A 248 1.55 8.35 -16.84
C MET A 248 0.25 9.16 -16.84
N TYR A 249 -0.76 8.74 -16.08
CA TYR A 249 -2.01 9.50 -15.90
C TYR A 249 -2.03 10.32 -14.61
N GLY A 250 -0.94 10.34 -13.83
CA GLY A 250 -0.90 11.01 -12.54
C GLY A 250 -1.84 10.40 -11.51
N ILE A 251 -2.04 9.10 -11.57
CA ILE A 251 -2.90 8.30 -10.71
C ILE A 251 -2.02 7.47 -9.78
N LYS A 252 -2.36 7.43 -8.52
CA LYS A 252 -1.66 6.66 -7.49
C LYS A 252 -2.33 5.34 -7.19
N MET A 253 -1.57 4.35 -6.74
CA MET A 253 -2.07 3.06 -6.30
C MET A 253 -1.99 2.94 -4.78
N GLU A 254 -3.05 2.39 -4.19
CA GLU A 254 -3.06 1.85 -2.83
C GLU A 254 -3.32 0.35 -2.94
N GLY A 255 -2.27 -0.42 -2.75
CA GLY A 255 -2.31 -1.86 -3.03
C GLY A 255 -1.74 -2.70 -1.91
N LEU A 256 -1.50 -3.90 -2.23
CA LEU A 256 -0.78 -5.01 -1.66
C LEU A 256 -1.04 -5.31 -0.18
N HIS A 257 -0.80 -4.40 0.71
CA HIS A 257 -0.84 -4.65 2.13
C HIS A 257 -2.05 -3.98 2.78
N ASN A 258 -2.75 -4.72 3.62
CA ASN A 258 -3.54 -4.13 4.68
C ASN A 258 -4.80 -3.39 4.27
N LEU A 259 -5.50 -3.86 3.25
CA LEU A 259 -6.75 -3.25 2.82
C LEU A 259 -8.06 -3.89 3.35
N PRO A 260 -8.06 -4.98 4.15
CA PRO A 260 -9.31 -5.51 4.69
C PRO A 260 -9.98 -4.53 5.65
N ASN A 261 -11.29 -4.56 5.68
CA ASN A 261 -12.11 -3.71 6.54
C ASN A 261 -12.00 -2.19 6.29
N LEU A 262 -11.59 -1.73 5.12
CA LEU A 262 -11.51 -0.29 4.85
C LEU A 262 -12.86 0.41 4.98
N SER A 263 -13.96 -0.24 4.61
CA SER A 263 -15.31 0.31 4.81
C SER A 263 -15.65 0.57 6.29
N TYR A 264 -15.03 -0.19 7.19
CA TYR A 264 -15.13 -0.02 8.63
C TYR A 264 -14.10 0.99 9.15
N ASN A 265 -12.83 0.78 8.83
CA ASN A 265 -11.69 1.53 9.35
C ASN A 265 -11.76 3.02 9.02
N CYS A 266 -12.24 3.39 7.83
CA CYS A 266 -12.37 4.77 7.39
C CYS A 266 -13.41 5.58 8.19
N GLN A 267 -14.20 4.95 9.03
CA GLN A 267 -15.24 5.57 9.85
C GLN A 267 -14.72 6.12 11.19
N PHE A 268 -13.47 5.83 11.51
CA PHE A 268 -12.83 6.31 12.73
C PHE A 268 -11.98 7.55 12.44
N ASP A 269 -11.93 8.44 13.42
CA ASP A 269 -10.92 9.49 13.50
C ASP A 269 -9.84 9.05 14.49
N PHE A 270 -8.75 9.80 14.54
CA PHE A 270 -7.80 9.67 15.66
C PHE A 270 -8.49 9.92 17.00
N THR A 271 -8.05 9.25 18.05
CA THR A 271 -8.60 9.50 19.39
C THR A 271 -8.41 10.96 19.80
N PRO A 272 -9.36 11.57 20.55
CA PRO A 272 -9.27 12.96 20.93
C PRO A 272 -7.96 13.32 21.64
N GLY A 273 -7.26 14.31 21.11
CA GLY A 273 -5.98 14.76 21.63
C GLY A 273 -4.76 14.00 21.10
N PHE A 274 -4.94 12.95 20.31
CA PHE A 274 -3.83 12.29 19.65
C PHE A 274 -3.17 13.22 18.61
N ARG A 275 -1.86 13.18 18.56
CA ARG A 275 -1.03 13.81 17.54
C ARG A 275 0.15 12.90 17.24
N PHE A 276 0.50 12.80 15.98
CA PHE A 276 1.74 12.16 15.59
C PHE A 276 2.92 12.97 16.09
N THR A 277 3.88 12.28 16.67
CA THR A 277 5.21 12.80 16.99
C THR A 277 6.20 11.70 16.65
N ASN A 278 7.04 11.95 15.68
CA ASN A 278 8.05 10.98 15.26
C ASN A 278 9.26 10.97 16.23
N ASN A 279 10.01 9.90 16.25
CA ASN A 279 11.18 9.75 17.11
C ASN A 279 12.42 10.43 16.49
N HIS A 280 12.37 11.74 16.30
CA HIS A 280 13.50 12.50 15.76
C HIS A 280 14.73 12.40 16.66
N GLN A 281 15.84 11.89 16.12
CA GLN A 281 17.11 11.75 16.82
C GLN A 281 18.02 12.98 16.63
N VAL A 282 17.65 13.89 15.74
CA VAL A 282 18.45 15.07 15.38
C VAL A 282 17.57 16.26 15.02
N ALA A 283 18.00 17.46 15.42
CA ALA A 283 17.32 18.69 15.01
C ALA A 283 17.55 18.97 13.50
N LYS A 284 16.57 19.60 12.86
CA LYS A 284 16.62 19.91 11.40
C LYS A 284 17.83 20.76 11.01
N ASP A 285 18.27 21.68 11.87
CA ASP A 285 19.39 22.59 11.67
C ASP A 285 20.73 22.06 12.20
N ALA A 286 20.77 20.86 12.76
CA ALA A 286 21.98 20.28 13.28
C ALA A 286 23.02 20.05 12.18
N VAL A 287 24.27 20.37 12.49
CA VAL A 287 25.44 20.02 11.68
C VAL A 287 26.24 18.98 12.48
N LEU A 288 26.40 17.80 11.89
CA LEU A 288 27.07 16.69 12.56
C LEU A 288 28.44 16.46 11.92
N ILE A 289 29.41 16.07 12.74
CA ILE A 289 30.75 15.69 12.30
C ILE A 289 30.83 14.16 12.33
N ALA A 290 31.14 13.58 11.21
CA ALA A 290 31.34 12.14 11.10
C ALA A 290 32.78 11.76 11.49
N GLU A 291 32.90 10.60 12.12
CA GLU A 291 34.17 9.92 12.31
C GLU A 291 34.49 9.04 11.05
N GLU A 292 35.70 8.56 10.95
CA GLU A 292 36.11 7.65 9.87
C GLU A 292 35.57 6.22 10.07
N LYS A 293 34.22 6.11 9.96
CA LYS A 293 33.45 4.88 10.16
C LYS A 293 32.59 4.53 8.96
N VAL A 294 31.97 3.38 9.05
CA VAL A 294 30.80 3.00 8.25
C VAL A 294 29.55 3.32 9.08
N TYR A 295 28.65 4.11 8.52
CA TYR A 295 27.34 4.38 9.08
C TYR A 295 26.30 3.60 8.29
N ILE A 296 25.53 2.78 9.00
CA ILE A 296 24.47 1.94 8.41
C ILE A 296 23.11 2.44 8.89
N THR A 297 22.15 2.46 8.00
CA THR A 297 20.73 2.62 8.32
C THR A 297 19.91 1.51 7.67
N PHE A 298 18.92 1.01 8.41
CA PHE A 298 17.97 0.02 7.92
C PHE A 298 16.61 0.66 7.69
N VAL A 299 16.04 0.41 6.53
CA VAL A 299 14.74 0.95 6.12
C VAL A 299 13.86 -0.19 5.62
N GLN A 300 12.67 -0.31 6.18
CA GLN A 300 11.63 -1.15 5.62
C GLN A 300 10.69 -0.28 4.81
N SER A 301 10.56 -0.57 3.52
CA SER A 301 9.60 0.08 2.64
C SER A 301 8.41 -0.84 2.34
N ASP A 302 7.65 -0.55 1.31
CA ASP A 302 6.48 -1.31 0.88
C ASP A 302 5.26 -1.16 1.81
N SER A 303 5.18 -0.06 2.53
CA SER A 303 4.16 0.19 3.54
C SER A 303 4.20 -0.81 4.70
N VAL A 304 4.55 -0.34 5.89
CA VAL A 304 4.60 -1.22 7.05
C VAL A 304 3.22 -1.84 7.32
N GLY A 305 3.16 -3.15 7.18
CA GLY A 305 2.02 -3.94 7.60
C GLY A 305 2.09 -4.26 9.10
N ILE A 306 0.95 -4.54 9.73
CA ILE A 306 0.93 -4.88 11.16
C ILE A 306 1.64 -6.21 11.41
N GLY A 307 1.56 -7.17 10.49
CA GLY A 307 2.30 -8.41 10.61
C GLY A 307 3.81 -8.19 10.72
N VAL A 308 4.35 -7.29 9.93
CA VAL A 308 5.76 -6.90 10.02
C VAL A 308 6.05 -6.14 11.31
N TRP A 309 5.19 -5.20 11.67
CA TRP A 309 5.31 -4.40 12.87
C TRP A 309 5.34 -5.21 14.17
N THR A 310 4.61 -6.32 14.20
CA THR A 310 4.53 -7.22 15.35
C THR A 310 5.62 -8.29 15.39
N LYS A 311 6.50 -8.38 14.39
CA LYS A 311 7.60 -9.35 14.36
C LYS A 311 8.61 -9.13 15.50
N PRO A 312 9.32 -10.19 15.89
CA PRO A 312 10.29 -10.13 16.97
C PRO A 312 11.45 -9.16 16.69
N GLY A 313 11.95 -8.53 17.75
CA GLY A 313 13.18 -7.74 17.72
C GLY A 313 12.99 -6.27 17.44
N ARG A 314 11.79 -5.79 17.10
CA ARG A 314 11.52 -4.37 16.95
C ARG A 314 11.99 -3.60 18.21
N GLY A 315 12.66 -2.47 17.99
CA GLY A 315 13.26 -1.67 19.03
C GLY A 315 14.68 -2.07 19.47
N LYS A 316 15.25 -3.18 18.97
CA LYS A 316 16.63 -3.59 19.26
C LYS A 316 17.67 -2.81 18.45
N LEU A 317 17.31 -2.36 17.26
CA LEU A 317 18.14 -1.54 16.38
C LEU A 317 17.36 -0.29 15.98
N PRO A 318 18.05 0.83 15.70
CA PRO A 318 17.45 1.93 14.94
C PRO A 318 16.93 1.43 13.60
N PHE A 319 15.67 1.75 13.30
CA PHE A 319 15.00 1.22 12.13
C PHE A 319 13.98 2.22 11.57
N ALA A 320 13.98 2.45 10.27
CA ALA A 320 13.01 3.31 9.62
C ALA A 320 11.88 2.48 9.01
N TRP A 321 10.65 2.97 9.19
CA TRP A 321 9.42 2.32 8.76
C TRP A 321 8.65 3.23 7.82
N GLN A 322 8.49 2.81 6.59
CA GLN A 322 7.64 3.51 5.65
C GLN A 322 6.18 3.18 5.93
N VAL A 323 5.35 4.18 6.17
CA VAL A 323 3.93 4.00 6.43
C VAL A 323 3.07 4.41 5.23
N THR A 324 1.89 3.82 5.12
CA THR A 324 0.88 4.24 4.16
C THR A 324 0.25 5.56 4.62
N MET A 325 0.76 6.67 4.11
CA MET A 325 0.34 8.01 4.55
C MET A 325 -1.16 8.25 4.39
N ASN A 326 -1.79 7.67 3.36
CA ASN A 326 -3.24 7.80 3.13
C ASN A 326 -4.11 7.09 4.18
N TRP A 327 -3.53 6.28 5.06
CA TRP A 327 -4.28 5.76 6.20
C TRP A 327 -4.75 6.85 7.16
N THR A 328 -4.20 8.04 7.10
CA THR A 328 -4.81 9.22 7.73
C THR A 328 -6.28 9.40 7.34
N LYS A 329 -6.66 8.96 6.13
CA LYS A 329 -8.03 9.03 5.59
C LYS A 329 -8.77 7.69 5.68
N PHE A 330 -8.06 6.57 5.50
CA PHE A 330 -8.67 5.27 5.29
C PHE A 330 -8.62 4.37 6.53
N SER A 331 -7.61 4.53 7.38
CA SER A 331 -7.44 3.73 8.60
C SER A 331 -6.66 4.48 9.69
N PRO A 332 -7.17 5.63 10.20
CA PRO A 332 -6.45 6.43 11.20
C PRO A 332 -6.06 5.62 12.44
N ALA A 333 -6.92 4.71 12.87
CA ALA A 333 -6.65 3.87 14.03
C ALA A 333 -5.43 2.95 13.85
N ALA A 334 -5.11 2.51 12.62
CA ALA A 334 -3.93 1.70 12.35
C ALA A 334 -2.64 2.54 12.52
N LEU A 335 -2.64 3.78 12.04
CA LEU A 335 -1.52 4.70 12.27
C LEU A 335 -1.34 5.04 13.74
N GLU A 336 -2.44 5.27 14.46
CA GLU A 336 -2.41 5.50 15.90
C GLU A 336 -1.87 4.27 16.66
N TYR A 337 -2.22 3.07 16.23
CA TYR A 337 -1.70 1.81 16.76
C TYR A 337 -0.17 1.69 16.58
N PHE A 338 0.34 2.00 15.40
CA PHE A 338 1.79 2.00 15.17
C PHE A 338 2.48 3.00 16.08
N HIS A 339 2.00 4.23 16.10
CA HIS A 339 2.59 5.30 16.89
C HIS A 339 2.56 5.01 18.40
N GLU A 340 1.43 4.50 18.93
CA GLU A 340 1.30 4.21 20.36
C GLU A 340 2.25 3.08 20.80
N SER A 341 2.52 2.13 19.92
CA SER A 341 3.38 0.98 20.19
C SER A 341 4.84 1.17 19.74
N ALA A 342 5.19 2.33 19.19
CA ALA A 342 6.56 2.63 18.75
C ALA A 342 7.55 2.66 19.91
N THR A 343 8.75 2.20 19.63
CA THR A 343 9.90 2.29 20.53
C THR A 343 10.78 3.50 20.17
N PRO A 344 11.71 3.96 21.02
CA PRO A 344 12.63 5.05 20.66
C PRO A 344 13.52 4.78 19.44
N ASN A 345 13.63 3.53 19.00
CA ASN A 345 14.40 3.11 17.83
C ASN A 345 13.58 3.02 16.54
N ASP A 346 12.26 3.20 16.61
CA ASP A 346 11.38 3.21 15.44
C ASP A 346 11.26 4.64 14.90
N TYR A 347 11.54 4.84 13.62
CA TYR A 347 11.45 6.13 12.92
C TYR A 347 10.53 6.00 11.71
N PHE A 348 9.50 6.84 11.62
CA PHE A 348 8.53 6.78 10.52
C PHE A 348 8.95 7.69 9.37
N ILE A 349 8.70 7.23 8.13
CA ILE A 349 9.01 7.97 6.91
C ILE A 349 7.85 7.91 5.91
N GLY A 350 7.73 8.97 5.11
CA GLY A 350 6.81 9.01 3.98
C GLY A 350 7.34 8.24 2.78
N GLY A 351 6.47 7.74 1.97
CA GLY A 351 6.70 6.98 0.73
C GLY A 351 5.34 6.57 0.16
N LEU A 352 5.25 5.87 -0.85
CA LEU A 352 6.04 5.34 -1.92
C LEU A 352 6.05 6.35 -3.09
N SER A 353 7.07 7.17 -3.16
CA SER A 353 7.27 8.22 -4.18
C SER A 353 6.29 9.41 -4.12
N GLY A 354 5.23 9.34 -3.33
CA GLY A 354 4.21 10.40 -3.27
C GLY A 354 3.08 10.08 -2.30
N PRO A 355 1.86 10.57 -2.55
CA PRO A 355 0.71 10.29 -1.69
C PRO A 355 0.12 8.88 -1.91
N GLY A 356 0.87 7.95 -2.43
CA GLY A 356 0.58 6.56 -2.75
C GLY A 356 1.62 6.01 -3.71
N TYR A 357 1.50 4.74 -4.12
CA TYR A 357 2.48 4.08 -4.97
C TYR A 357 2.45 4.61 -6.40
N MET A 358 3.58 5.08 -6.89
CA MET A 358 3.76 5.61 -8.24
C MET A 358 5.23 5.62 -8.66
N TYR A 359 5.49 5.70 -9.98
CA TYR A 359 6.81 5.83 -10.58
C TYR A 359 7.06 7.26 -11.05
N PRO A 360 7.84 8.05 -10.31
CA PRO A 360 7.95 9.49 -10.55
C PRO A 360 8.60 9.86 -11.89
N ASN A 361 9.48 9.02 -12.47
CA ASN A 361 10.04 9.26 -13.79
C ASN A 361 8.97 9.29 -14.91
N ASN A 362 7.76 8.80 -14.64
CA ASN A 362 6.67 8.70 -15.61
C ASN A 362 5.50 9.65 -15.30
N ILE A 363 5.56 10.41 -14.20
CA ILE A 363 4.49 11.35 -13.86
C ILE A 363 4.59 12.59 -14.77
N PRO A 364 3.48 13.00 -15.43
CA PRO A 364 3.46 14.24 -16.22
C PRO A 364 3.85 15.47 -15.38
N LYS A 365 4.64 16.36 -15.96
CA LYS A 365 5.18 17.55 -15.26
C LYS A 365 4.10 18.46 -14.68
N ASP A 366 2.94 18.54 -15.31
CA ASP A 366 1.79 19.31 -14.84
C ASP A 366 1.02 18.64 -13.69
N ARG A 367 1.15 17.32 -13.52
CA ARG A 367 0.50 16.54 -12.46
C ARG A 367 1.38 16.42 -11.21
N PHE A 368 2.69 16.38 -11.37
CA PHE A 368 3.65 16.18 -10.31
C PHE A 368 3.46 17.15 -9.11
N PRO A 369 3.36 18.48 -9.30
CA PRO A 369 3.20 19.40 -8.17
C PRO A 369 1.94 19.17 -7.36
N VAL A 370 0.83 18.78 -8.00
CA VAL A 370 -0.45 18.52 -7.33
C VAL A 370 -0.34 17.29 -6.41
N LEU A 371 0.28 16.22 -6.90
CA LEU A 371 0.50 14.99 -6.14
C LEU A 371 1.46 15.22 -4.98
N MET A 372 2.57 15.92 -5.22
CA MET A 372 3.56 16.17 -4.16
C MET A 372 3.05 17.14 -3.09
N GLU A 373 2.16 18.08 -3.43
CA GLU A 373 1.50 18.90 -2.42
C GLU A 373 0.61 18.06 -1.49
N GLU A 374 -0.12 17.07 -2.02
CA GLU A 374 -0.86 16.12 -1.19
C GLU A 374 0.09 15.31 -0.28
N ALA A 375 1.18 14.77 -0.82
CA ALA A 375 2.18 14.04 -0.03
C ALA A 375 2.79 14.89 1.08
N LYS A 376 3.16 16.13 0.79
CA LYS A 376 3.71 17.08 1.77
C LYS A 376 2.73 17.35 2.92
N GLN A 377 1.44 17.49 2.62
CA GLN A 377 0.42 17.67 3.65
C GLN A 377 0.28 16.44 4.53
N LEU A 378 0.29 15.23 3.94
CA LEU A 378 0.24 13.97 4.68
C LEU A 378 1.47 13.80 5.59
N MET A 379 2.67 14.04 5.08
CA MET A 379 3.91 14.02 5.86
C MET A 379 3.89 15.02 7.03
N THR A 380 3.30 16.21 6.80
CA THR A 380 3.15 17.20 7.86
C THR A 380 2.24 16.71 8.99
N VAL A 381 1.14 16.03 8.65
CA VAL A 381 0.22 15.43 9.63
C VAL A 381 0.90 14.31 10.42
N LEU A 382 1.79 13.55 9.77
CA LEU A 382 2.48 12.39 10.34
C LEU A 382 3.84 12.72 10.95
N ASP A 383 4.22 14.00 11.03
CA ASP A 383 5.53 14.46 11.51
C ASP A 383 6.71 13.72 10.85
N GLU A 384 6.59 13.46 9.55
CA GLU A 384 7.58 12.76 8.73
C GLU A 384 8.48 13.76 8.02
N HIS A 385 9.79 13.55 8.12
CA HIS A 385 10.80 14.47 7.60
C HIS A 385 11.70 13.84 6.53
N VAL A 386 11.44 12.62 6.14
CA VAL A 386 12.14 11.90 5.06
C VAL A 386 11.11 11.34 4.10
N MET A 387 11.33 11.54 2.79
CA MET A 387 10.54 10.93 1.74
C MET A 387 11.34 9.78 1.11
N GLU A 388 10.71 8.62 1.03
CA GLU A 388 11.21 7.52 0.22
C GLU A 388 10.66 7.59 -1.20
N ILE A 389 11.55 7.37 -2.15
CA ILE A 389 11.24 7.39 -3.58
C ILE A 389 11.59 6.02 -4.16
N MET A 390 10.65 5.42 -4.86
CA MET A 390 10.83 4.16 -5.57
C MET A 390 10.35 4.30 -7.01
N ASP A 391 11.20 3.97 -7.96
CA ASP A 391 10.84 3.97 -9.39
C ASP A 391 11.41 2.72 -10.05
N ASN A 392 10.56 1.75 -10.30
CA ASN A 392 10.92 0.52 -10.99
C ASN A 392 10.48 0.52 -12.47
N SER A 393 10.19 1.69 -13.05
CA SER A 393 9.73 1.80 -14.45
C SER A 393 10.75 1.28 -15.49
N ALA A 394 12.01 1.12 -15.07
CA ALA A 394 13.07 0.51 -15.87
C ALA A 394 13.52 -0.85 -15.34
N ALA A 395 12.69 -1.49 -14.53
CA ALA A 395 12.96 -2.81 -13.96
C ALA A 395 12.26 -3.93 -14.75
N ASP A 396 12.67 -5.15 -14.45
CA ASP A 396 12.04 -6.39 -14.90
C ASP A 396 11.96 -7.31 -13.68
N GLY A 397 10.75 -7.47 -13.15
CA GLY A 397 10.48 -8.32 -12.00
C GLY A 397 11.20 -7.94 -10.71
N ASN A 398 11.10 -6.70 -10.27
CA ASN A 398 11.77 -6.13 -9.09
C ASN A 398 13.32 -6.08 -9.18
N VAL A 399 13.87 -6.38 -10.35
CA VAL A 399 15.31 -6.30 -10.61
C VAL A 399 15.52 -5.31 -11.74
N GLY A 400 16.11 -4.16 -11.47
CA GLY A 400 16.32 -3.20 -12.53
C GLY A 400 16.90 -1.88 -12.07
N ASN A 401 16.82 -0.91 -12.94
CA ASN A 401 17.35 0.42 -12.70
C ASN A 401 16.31 1.28 -11.99
N ALA A 402 16.46 1.46 -10.68
CA ALA A 402 15.64 2.36 -9.85
C ALA A 402 16.27 3.77 -9.77
N ASP A 403 17.17 4.14 -10.68
CA ASP A 403 17.77 5.47 -10.74
C ASP A 403 16.75 6.50 -11.24
N LEU A 404 16.86 7.72 -10.72
CA LEU A 404 16.03 8.86 -11.08
C LEU A 404 16.73 9.76 -12.09
N PHE A 405 15.98 10.31 -13.03
CA PHE A 405 16.47 11.38 -13.90
C PHE A 405 16.71 12.67 -13.10
N GLU A 406 17.63 13.51 -13.57
CA GLU A 406 17.94 14.79 -12.93
C GLU A 406 16.70 15.66 -12.77
N GLU A 407 15.85 15.74 -13.79
CA GLU A 407 14.60 16.51 -13.75
C GLU A 407 13.60 16.00 -12.69
N THR A 408 13.56 14.69 -12.46
CA THR A 408 12.73 14.10 -11.38
C THR A 408 13.29 14.48 -10.02
N VAL A 409 14.61 14.42 -9.86
CA VAL A 409 15.30 14.85 -8.63
C VAL A 409 15.07 16.34 -8.37
N ASP A 410 15.17 17.19 -9.40
CA ASP A 410 14.88 18.63 -9.33
C ASP A 410 13.46 18.87 -8.79
N ALA A 411 12.48 18.16 -9.34
CA ALA A 411 11.08 18.29 -8.96
C ALA A 411 10.83 17.91 -7.47
N TYR A 412 11.51 16.87 -6.96
CA TYR A 412 11.43 16.51 -5.53
C TYR A 412 12.05 17.58 -4.62
N TYR A 413 13.21 18.09 -4.95
CA TYR A 413 13.83 19.15 -4.14
C TYR A 413 13.00 20.44 -4.12
N GLU A 414 12.32 20.76 -5.22
CA GLU A 414 11.40 21.89 -5.30
C GLU A 414 10.12 21.64 -4.46
N ALA A 415 9.54 20.45 -4.58
CA ALA A 415 8.29 20.10 -3.89
C ALA A 415 8.45 20.01 -2.36
N PHE A 416 9.61 19.54 -1.87
CA PHE A 416 9.85 19.25 -0.45
C PHE A 416 11.00 20.08 0.15
N PRO A 417 10.86 21.41 0.28
CA PRO A 417 11.92 22.27 0.80
C PRO A 417 12.26 22.01 2.28
N ASP A 418 11.35 21.42 3.03
CA ASP A 418 11.46 21.28 4.50
C ASP A 418 11.84 19.87 4.96
N VAL A 419 12.08 18.91 4.06
CA VAL A 419 12.52 17.57 4.45
C VAL A 419 14.00 17.56 4.87
N LEU A 420 14.37 16.56 5.66
CA LEU A 420 15.78 16.31 6.01
C LEU A 420 16.57 15.72 4.83
N GLY A 421 15.91 15.00 3.97
CA GLY A 421 16.48 14.35 2.81
C GLY A 421 15.56 13.30 2.21
N PHE A 422 16.11 12.57 1.27
CA PHE A 422 15.42 11.53 0.49
C PHE A 422 16.19 10.22 0.55
N ILE A 423 15.45 9.12 0.56
CA ILE A 423 16.00 7.79 0.32
C ILE A 423 15.40 7.23 -0.98
N ASN A 424 16.19 6.59 -1.84
CA ASN A 424 15.75 6.15 -3.15
C ASN A 424 16.08 4.68 -3.44
N GLY A 425 15.20 4.02 -4.16
CA GLY A 425 15.31 2.65 -4.62
C GLY A 425 14.43 1.68 -3.85
N TYR A 426 14.43 0.45 -4.34
CA TYR A 426 13.90 -0.75 -3.66
C TYR A 426 15.02 -1.79 -3.56
N GLY A 427 15.51 -2.28 -4.71
CA GLY A 427 16.85 -2.82 -4.82
C GLY A 427 17.91 -1.71 -4.78
N PRO A 428 19.19 -2.05 -4.89
CA PRO A 428 20.27 -1.07 -4.98
C PRO A 428 20.07 -0.13 -6.16
N ALA A 429 20.29 1.17 -5.90
CA ALA A 429 20.24 2.21 -6.90
C ALA A 429 21.45 3.15 -6.76
N ARG A 430 21.62 4.02 -7.74
CA ARG A 430 22.85 4.83 -7.83
C ARG A 430 22.59 6.32 -7.78
N THR A 431 21.31 6.76 -7.76
CA THR A 431 20.95 8.18 -7.67
C THR A 431 21.43 8.75 -6.35
N ARG A 432 22.27 9.78 -6.43
CA ARG A 432 22.81 10.47 -5.26
C ARG A 432 22.96 11.95 -5.56
N ASP A 433 22.52 12.78 -4.62
CA ASP A 433 22.68 14.24 -4.73
C ASP A 433 22.73 14.89 -3.33
N LEU A 434 23.08 16.16 -3.30
CA LEU A 434 23.06 16.98 -2.10
C LEU A 434 22.77 18.43 -2.46
N ARG A 435 21.63 18.95 -1.99
CA ARG A 435 21.23 20.37 -2.18
C ARG A 435 20.76 20.95 -0.85
N ASP A 436 21.24 22.12 -0.50
CA ASP A 436 20.84 22.86 0.71
C ASP A 436 20.84 22.00 1.98
N SER A 437 21.89 21.17 2.16
CA SER A 437 22.04 20.22 3.26
C SER A 437 20.94 19.15 3.33
N ARG A 438 20.27 18.86 2.23
CA ARG A 438 19.29 17.78 2.06
C ARG A 438 19.89 16.74 1.11
N PRO A 439 20.35 15.60 1.62
CA PRO A 439 20.90 14.54 0.78
C PRO A 439 19.78 13.70 0.16
N MET A 440 20.03 13.21 -1.07
CA MET A 440 19.33 12.11 -1.69
C MET A 440 20.30 10.94 -1.75
N ILE A 441 19.96 9.83 -1.13
CA ILE A 441 20.82 8.64 -1.04
C ILE A 441 20.00 7.43 -1.50
N SER A 442 20.57 6.64 -2.39
CA SER A 442 19.98 5.36 -2.80
C SER A 442 20.43 4.22 -1.89
N TYR A 443 19.62 3.18 -1.83
CA TYR A 443 20.02 1.93 -1.19
C TYR A 443 21.24 1.33 -1.88
N ASP A 444 22.17 0.85 -1.07
CA ASP A 444 23.35 0.10 -1.54
C ASP A 444 23.09 -1.41 -1.54
N TYR A 445 22.16 -1.85 -0.69
CA TYR A 445 21.88 -3.28 -0.52
C TYR A 445 20.40 -3.53 -0.21
N TYR A 446 19.92 -4.68 -0.68
CA TYR A 446 18.57 -5.20 -0.43
C TYR A 446 18.66 -6.55 0.28
N ILE A 447 18.03 -6.65 1.45
CA ILE A 447 17.98 -7.90 2.18
C ILE A 447 16.78 -8.75 1.74
N ASP A 448 17.03 -9.69 0.85
CA ASP A 448 16.06 -10.72 0.48
C ASP A 448 15.77 -11.62 1.70
N PRO A 449 14.49 -11.85 2.05
CA PRO A 449 14.13 -12.72 3.17
C PRO A 449 14.60 -14.17 3.00
N LYS A 450 14.78 -14.62 1.78
CA LYS A 450 15.25 -15.99 1.46
C LYS A 450 16.77 -16.13 1.55
N ARG A 451 17.54 -15.01 1.55
CA ARG A 451 18.99 -15.06 1.61
C ARG A 451 19.46 -15.41 3.02
N PRO A 452 20.34 -16.41 3.21
CA PRO A 452 20.92 -16.76 4.52
C PRO A 452 21.60 -15.57 5.19
N ARG A 453 21.47 -15.43 6.51
CA ARG A 453 21.98 -14.26 7.24
C ARG A 453 23.50 -14.16 7.26
N ASP A 454 24.20 -15.28 7.22
CA ASP A 454 25.66 -15.34 7.05
C ASP A 454 26.11 -14.83 5.67
N GLU A 455 25.36 -15.13 4.62
CA GLU A 455 25.61 -14.58 3.29
C GLU A 455 25.33 -13.07 3.26
N VAL A 456 24.21 -12.59 3.85
CA VAL A 456 23.93 -11.16 4.00
C VAL A 456 25.07 -10.44 4.74
N THR A 457 25.59 -11.06 5.79
CA THR A 457 26.73 -10.51 6.55
C THR A 457 27.99 -10.44 5.68
N ALA A 458 28.27 -11.48 4.91
CA ALA A 458 29.42 -11.52 4.00
C ALA A 458 29.30 -10.43 2.92
N ASP A 459 28.13 -10.27 2.29
CA ASP A 459 27.86 -9.24 1.29
C ASP A 459 28.07 -7.82 1.86
N LEU A 460 27.54 -7.54 3.04
CA LEU A 460 27.74 -6.24 3.69
C LEU A 460 29.20 -5.98 4.05
N ASN A 461 29.94 -6.99 4.52
CA ASN A 461 31.37 -6.88 4.79
C ASN A 461 32.18 -6.66 3.50
N GLU A 462 31.77 -7.28 2.39
CA GLU A 462 32.36 -6.99 1.08
C GLU A 462 32.13 -5.55 0.65
N LEU A 463 30.88 -5.03 0.76
CA LEU A 463 30.58 -3.62 0.48
C LEU A 463 31.38 -2.67 1.35
N ILE A 464 31.54 -2.97 2.65
CA ILE A 464 32.35 -2.21 3.59
C ILE A 464 33.83 -2.16 3.16
N THR A 465 34.35 -3.27 2.64
CA THR A 465 35.73 -3.40 2.19
C THR A 465 35.95 -2.68 0.85
N LEU A 466 35.07 -2.85 -0.10
CA LEU A 466 35.16 -2.23 -1.44
C LEU A 466 35.03 -0.71 -1.37
N ASN A 467 34.16 -0.18 -0.50
CA ASN A 467 33.99 1.25 -0.28
C ASN A 467 34.94 1.76 0.83
N SER A 468 36.21 1.84 0.53
CA SER A 468 37.26 2.21 1.51
C SER A 468 37.27 3.68 1.93
N LYS A 469 36.64 4.59 1.15
CA LYS A 469 36.55 6.01 1.51
C LYS A 469 35.63 6.19 2.74
N ARG A 470 36.10 6.93 3.74
CA ARG A 470 35.36 7.16 4.98
C ARG A 470 35.02 8.65 5.16
N PRO A 471 33.89 9.00 5.82
CA PRO A 471 32.82 8.09 6.24
C PRO A 471 32.15 7.40 5.06
N TYR A 472 31.72 6.14 5.23
CA TYR A 472 30.89 5.44 4.25
C TYR A 472 29.46 5.36 4.77
N PHE A 473 28.51 5.82 3.97
CA PHE A 473 27.09 5.83 4.27
C PHE A 473 26.41 4.68 3.53
N LEU A 474 26.06 3.62 4.25
CA LEU A 474 25.49 2.37 3.73
C LEU A 474 23.99 2.33 4.06
N ALA A 475 23.16 2.57 3.07
CA ALA A 475 21.72 2.47 3.21
C ALA A 475 21.25 1.06 2.80
N VAL A 476 20.52 0.39 3.68
CA VAL A 476 20.08 -1.00 3.50
C VAL A 476 18.56 -1.07 3.51
N HIS A 477 17.99 -1.54 2.41
CA HIS A 477 16.58 -1.86 2.34
C HIS A 477 16.32 -3.26 2.92
N VAL A 478 15.29 -3.36 3.76
CA VAL A 478 14.88 -4.61 4.42
C VAL A 478 13.47 -4.95 4.01
N ARG A 479 13.29 -6.05 3.30
CA ARG A 479 11.95 -6.47 2.89
C ARG A 479 11.06 -6.82 4.08
N GLU A 480 9.77 -6.53 3.96
CA GLU A 480 8.73 -6.66 5.00
C GLU A 480 8.61 -8.06 5.64
N SER A 481 9.03 -9.10 4.94
CA SER A 481 9.03 -10.47 5.48
C SER A 481 10.19 -10.80 6.43
N ASN A 482 11.20 -9.92 6.54
CA ASN A 482 12.27 -10.05 7.52
C ASN A 482 11.80 -9.64 8.92
N ASP A 483 12.52 -10.08 9.95
CA ASP A 483 12.38 -9.59 11.32
C ASP A 483 13.64 -8.87 11.80
N VAL A 484 13.50 -7.97 12.77
CA VAL A 484 14.63 -7.18 13.29
C VAL A 484 15.63 -8.06 14.06
N ASN A 485 15.21 -9.18 14.69
CA ASN A 485 16.14 -10.08 15.37
C ASN A 485 17.17 -10.67 14.41
N SER A 486 16.77 -11.02 13.20
CA SER A 486 17.69 -11.57 12.20
C SER A 486 18.76 -10.54 11.80
N LEU A 487 18.41 -9.24 11.83
CA LEU A 487 19.35 -8.16 11.53
C LEU A 487 20.30 -7.87 12.69
N VAL A 488 19.90 -8.07 13.94
CA VAL A 488 20.81 -7.98 15.10
C VAL A 488 22.00 -8.90 14.90
N THR A 489 21.73 -10.15 14.51
CA THR A 489 22.81 -11.12 14.25
C THR A 489 23.72 -10.70 13.10
N VAL A 490 23.15 -10.11 12.03
CA VAL A 490 23.95 -9.55 10.93
C VAL A 490 24.89 -8.44 11.44
N VAL A 491 24.32 -7.46 12.18
CA VAL A 491 25.07 -6.32 12.69
C VAL A 491 26.19 -6.72 13.65
N GLU A 492 25.95 -7.70 14.53
CA GLU A 492 26.95 -8.22 15.47
C GLU A 492 28.16 -8.88 14.79
N ASN A 493 28.04 -9.27 13.53
CA ASN A 493 29.09 -9.93 12.75
C ASN A 493 29.67 -9.03 11.64
N LEU A 494 29.35 -7.73 11.62
CA LEU A 494 29.98 -6.79 10.69
C LEU A 494 31.41 -6.46 11.13
N GLU A 495 32.28 -6.29 10.12
CA GLU A 495 33.70 -6.03 10.34
C GLU A 495 34.03 -4.53 10.34
N GLY A 496 35.00 -4.15 11.17
CA GLY A 496 35.50 -2.78 11.24
C GLY A 496 34.66 -1.82 12.11
N PRO A 497 34.92 -0.51 12.04
CA PRO A 497 34.20 0.49 12.80
C PRO A 497 32.87 0.81 12.15
N VAL A 498 31.83 0.09 12.54
CA VAL A 498 30.45 0.22 12.03
C VAL A 498 29.57 0.85 13.12
N GLU A 499 28.69 1.77 12.74
CA GLU A 499 27.66 2.36 13.62
C GLU A 499 26.29 2.33 12.93
N VAL A 500 25.28 1.74 13.59
CA VAL A 500 23.90 1.72 13.11
C VAL A 500 23.17 2.97 13.60
N LEU A 501 22.54 3.70 12.70
CA LEU A 501 21.89 4.97 12.99
C LEU A 501 20.42 4.98 12.60
N ALA A 502 19.62 5.77 13.32
CA ALA A 502 18.32 6.21 12.83
C ALA A 502 18.50 7.01 11.52
N LEU A 503 17.55 6.88 10.61
CA LEU A 503 17.67 7.42 9.25
C LEU A 503 17.85 8.95 9.23
N ASP A 504 17.17 9.68 10.09
CA ASP A 504 17.30 11.13 10.17
C ASP A 504 18.73 11.57 10.55
N ARG A 505 19.33 10.91 11.54
CA ARG A 505 20.72 11.14 11.93
C ARG A 505 21.71 10.71 10.85
N PHE A 506 21.45 9.59 10.18
CA PHE A 506 22.23 9.11 9.04
C PHE A 506 22.26 10.15 7.91
N LEU A 507 21.09 10.65 7.49
CA LEU A 507 21.01 11.67 6.45
C LEU A 507 21.70 12.98 6.83
N LYS A 508 21.58 13.41 8.09
CA LYS A 508 22.27 14.62 8.59
C LYS A 508 23.79 14.47 8.60
N LEU A 509 24.30 13.31 8.98
CA LEU A 509 25.73 13.03 8.88
C LEU A 509 26.20 13.02 7.43
N ALA A 510 25.45 12.39 6.53
CA ALA A 510 25.76 12.34 5.10
C ALA A 510 25.75 13.73 4.46
N ALA A 511 24.82 14.60 4.86
CA ALA A 511 24.75 15.98 4.41
C ALA A 511 25.97 16.80 4.79
N SER A 512 26.44 16.64 6.04
CA SER A 512 27.57 17.42 6.58
C SER A 512 28.94 16.86 6.15
N ASN A 513 29.01 15.63 5.67
CA ASN A 513 30.26 14.91 5.40
C ASN A 513 30.19 14.14 4.07
N LYS A 514 29.84 14.82 2.97
CA LYS A 514 29.65 14.21 1.65
C LYS A 514 30.89 13.47 1.17
N THR A 515 30.79 12.17 0.98
CA THR A 515 31.85 11.30 0.43
C THR A 515 31.48 10.66 -0.91
N TYR A 516 30.24 10.82 -1.36
CA TYR A 516 29.70 10.28 -2.60
C TYR A 516 29.67 11.33 -3.71
N GLU A 517 29.67 10.87 -4.96
CA GLU A 517 29.52 11.72 -6.14
C GLU A 517 28.04 11.88 -6.50
N THR A 518 27.68 13.05 -7.01
CA THR A 518 26.33 13.27 -7.57
C THR A 518 26.15 12.44 -8.82
N ARG A 519 25.03 11.70 -8.89
CA ARG A 519 24.69 10.84 -10.00
C ARG A 519 23.18 10.80 -10.22
N PHE A 520 22.79 10.86 -11.48
CA PHE A 520 21.42 10.69 -11.96
C PHE A 520 21.37 9.61 -13.04
N ARG A 521 20.19 9.09 -13.32
CA ARG A 521 19.93 8.24 -14.46
C ARG A 521 20.22 9.00 -15.75
N LYS A 522 20.80 8.32 -16.73
CA LYS A 522 20.98 8.81 -18.08
C LYS A 522 20.10 8.02 -19.04
N GLU A 523 19.78 8.63 -20.19
CA GLU A 523 18.96 7.95 -21.22
C GLU A 523 19.60 6.67 -21.76
N ASP A 524 20.94 6.60 -21.77
CA ASP A 524 21.73 5.45 -22.22
C ASP A 524 22.08 4.46 -21.09
N ASP A 525 21.65 4.73 -19.86
CA ASP A 525 21.80 3.76 -18.76
C ASP A 525 20.94 2.51 -19.05
N PRO A 526 21.43 1.31 -18.72
CA PRO A 526 20.68 0.08 -18.93
C PRO A 526 19.30 0.15 -18.29
N VAL A 527 18.28 -0.26 -19.05
CA VAL A 527 16.90 -0.36 -18.54
C VAL A 527 16.79 -1.52 -17.55
N HIS A 528 17.47 -2.64 -17.86
CA HIS A 528 17.52 -3.80 -16.97
C HIS A 528 18.91 -3.88 -16.32
N PHE A 529 18.93 -3.71 -15.02
CA PHE A 529 20.16 -3.86 -14.23
C PHE A 529 20.13 -5.23 -13.55
N LYS A 530 20.81 -6.20 -14.15
CA LYS A 530 21.14 -7.45 -13.47
C LYS A 530 22.35 -7.21 -12.55
N GLY A 531 22.10 -6.55 -11.46
CA GLY A 531 23.06 -6.43 -10.40
C GLY A 531 22.77 -7.50 -9.35
N TYR A 532 23.44 -8.55 -9.42
CA TYR A 532 23.83 -9.58 -8.44
C TYR A 532 24.08 -10.90 -9.14
#